data_a2823f0ac8afb5ada325ae2ddb1467c9
#
_entry.id   a2823f0ac8afb5ada325ae2ddb1467c9
#
_cell.length_a   1.000
_cell.length_b   1.000
_cell.length_c   1.000
_cell.angle_alpha   90.00
_cell.angle_beta   90.00
_cell.angle_gamma   90.00
#
_symmetry.space_group_name_H-M   'P 1'
#
loop_
_entity.id
_entity.type
_entity.pdbx_description
1 polymer ?
#
loop_
_entity_poly.entity_id
_entity_poly.type
_entity_poly.pdbx_seq_one_letter_code
_entity_poly.pdbx_strand_id
1 'polypeptide(L)'
;NSIVTEWLAAVLLAEKSRAELAVMKLRKQELDQKYTQFSPVGSTLKRKGREINFSEQSYLSILTALNTARLRQKNLQMTSATLKIINAPVLPLEAEPSKRKMMVAAAGLATLLFVLGFFILLELLDRTLRDKVRAERITKGRVIGAFPGKAYFGQRRFTKQYREIASRYIGNAAVNYFDPAKQPNVLNILSTERGDGKSLIAEHLAAFFREANMKVRIVSWNKDFDIERKEYLLAEKLGDFVRDIPGEVPLAEADVVLVEYPPFATSSVPKELLRHAALSIVIAPANRTWKDTDQLLFEKAEKLSGRTPVVLCLNCAGRDVVQTFTGLMPPYSRLRRLGYQISQFGFTAVK
;
A
#
# COMPACT_ATOMS: atom_id res chain seq x y z
N ASN A 1 29.42 -6.99 -57.89
CA ASN A 1 28.06 -7.57 -57.99
C ASN A 1 27.22 -7.42 -56.73
N SER A 2 27.82 -7.21 -55.54
CA SER A 2 27.05 -7.09 -54.30
C SER A 2 26.25 -5.76 -54.20
N ILE A 3 26.80 -4.67 -54.66
CA ILE A 3 26.20 -3.34 -54.59
C ILE A 3 24.95 -3.26 -55.48
N VAL A 4 24.97 -3.92 -56.64
CA VAL A 4 23.80 -3.97 -57.56
C VAL A 4 22.67 -4.80 -56.97
N THR A 5 23.00 -5.89 -56.28
CA THR A 5 21.99 -6.74 -55.63
C THR A 5 21.37 -6.05 -54.41
N GLU A 6 22.16 -5.32 -53.64
CA GLU A 6 21.64 -4.50 -52.52
C GLU A 6 20.77 -3.34 -53.01
N TRP A 7 21.20 -2.66 -54.07
CA TRP A 7 20.40 -1.61 -54.70
C TRP A 7 19.08 -2.16 -55.23
N LEU A 8 19.10 -3.31 -55.91
CA LEU A 8 17.92 -3.95 -56.44
C LEU A 8 16.95 -4.39 -55.32
N ALA A 9 17.48 -4.91 -54.23
CA ALA A 9 16.70 -5.27 -53.04
C ALA A 9 16.07 -4.04 -52.38
N ALA A 10 16.79 -2.93 -52.29
CA ALA A 10 16.27 -1.67 -51.75
C ALA A 10 15.16 -1.08 -52.62
N VAL A 11 15.30 -1.15 -53.95
CA VAL A 11 14.28 -0.69 -54.90
C VAL A 11 13.02 -1.57 -54.81
N LEU A 12 13.18 -2.89 -54.76
CA LEU A 12 12.07 -3.82 -54.56
C LEU A 12 11.33 -3.60 -53.24
N LEU A 13 12.07 -3.36 -52.17
CA LEU A 13 11.49 -3.03 -50.87
C LEU A 13 10.71 -1.71 -50.91
N ALA A 14 11.26 -0.70 -51.61
CA ALA A 14 10.61 0.61 -51.77
C ALA A 14 9.31 0.49 -52.57
N GLU A 15 9.32 -0.26 -53.68
CA GLU A 15 8.10 -0.49 -54.48
C GLU A 15 7.06 -1.34 -53.72
N LYS A 16 7.50 -2.34 -52.95
CA LYS A 16 6.62 -3.13 -52.06
C LYS A 16 5.97 -2.21 -51.02
N SER A 17 6.75 -1.39 -50.34
CA SER A 17 6.23 -0.45 -49.35
C SER A 17 5.25 0.58 -49.94
N ARG A 18 5.51 1.04 -51.19
CA ARG A 18 4.58 1.93 -51.93
C ARG A 18 3.25 1.23 -52.23
N ALA A 19 3.33 -0.02 -52.68
CA ALA A 19 2.13 -0.81 -52.98
C ALA A 19 1.32 -1.09 -51.71
N GLU A 20 1.98 -1.44 -50.61
CA GLU A 20 1.34 -1.64 -49.31
C GLU A 20 0.69 -0.35 -48.80
N LEU A 21 1.35 0.78 -48.98
CA LEU A 21 0.83 2.09 -48.56
C LEU A 21 -0.39 2.50 -49.41
N ALA A 22 -0.39 2.17 -50.70
CA ALA A 22 -1.54 2.41 -51.58
C ALA A 22 -2.76 1.57 -51.15
N VAL A 23 -2.54 0.28 -50.85
CA VAL A 23 -3.59 -0.63 -50.33
C VAL A 23 -4.12 -0.16 -49.00
N MET A 24 -3.22 0.28 -48.07
CA MET A 24 -3.64 0.81 -46.77
C MET A 24 -4.47 2.09 -46.90
N LYS A 25 -4.09 2.99 -47.83
CA LYS A 25 -4.86 4.21 -48.11
C LYS A 25 -6.27 3.86 -48.59
N LEU A 26 -6.37 2.90 -49.51
CA LEU A 26 -7.66 2.46 -50.07
C LEU A 26 -8.53 1.82 -48.96
N ARG A 27 -7.96 0.94 -48.18
CA ARG A 27 -8.64 0.33 -46.99
C ARG A 27 -9.08 1.40 -45.97
N LYS A 28 -8.25 2.40 -45.73
CA LYS A 28 -8.61 3.51 -44.85
C LYS A 28 -9.82 4.26 -45.39
N GLN A 29 -9.83 4.58 -46.67
CA GLN A 29 -10.97 5.26 -47.33
C GLN A 29 -12.26 4.43 -47.23
N GLU A 30 -12.18 3.12 -47.49
CA GLU A 30 -13.32 2.21 -47.33
C GLU A 30 -13.82 2.15 -45.88
N LEU A 31 -12.88 2.16 -44.92
CA LEU A 31 -13.21 2.15 -43.50
C LEU A 31 -13.86 3.47 -43.05
N ASP A 32 -13.33 4.60 -43.53
CA ASP A 32 -13.88 5.93 -43.26
C ASP A 32 -15.28 6.09 -43.83
N GLN A 33 -15.51 5.56 -45.05
CA GLN A 33 -16.84 5.54 -45.67
C GLN A 33 -17.82 4.69 -44.87
N LYS A 34 -17.43 3.49 -44.47
CA LYS A 34 -18.26 2.63 -43.63
C LYS A 34 -18.51 3.29 -42.27
N TYR A 35 -17.49 3.90 -41.66
CA TYR A 35 -17.65 4.60 -40.37
C TYR A 35 -18.64 5.76 -40.48
N THR A 36 -18.54 6.57 -41.55
CA THR A 36 -19.47 7.68 -41.79
C THR A 36 -20.89 7.19 -42.03
N GLN A 37 -21.06 6.06 -42.73
CA GLN A 37 -22.36 5.45 -42.99
C GLN A 37 -23.00 4.85 -41.76
N PHE A 38 -22.21 4.18 -40.90
CA PHE A 38 -22.72 3.49 -39.69
C PHE A 38 -22.78 4.35 -38.43
N SER A 39 -22.01 5.43 -38.35
CA SER A 39 -22.01 6.36 -37.22
C SER A 39 -23.40 6.92 -36.89
N PRO A 40 -24.21 7.39 -37.84
CA PRO A 40 -25.56 7.85 -37.51
C PRO A 40 -26.51 6.73 -37.11
N VAL A 41 -26.28 5.49 -37.59
CA VAL A 41 -27.10 4.33 -37.22
C VAL A 41 -26.90 3.98 -35.76
N GLY A 42 -25.65 3.95 -35.29
CA GLY A 42 -25.31 3.69 -33.88
C GLY A 42 -25.91 4.72 -32.93
N SER A 43 -25.85 5.99 -33.29
CA SER A 43 -26.46 7.07 -32.49
C SER A 43 -27.99 6.98 -32.43
N THR A 44 -28.62 6.64 -33.57
CA THR A 44 -30.06 6.44 -33.68
C THR A 44 -30.51 5.22 -32.84
N LEU A 45 -29.77 4.13 -32.95
CA LEU A 45 -30.04 2.91 -32.16
C LEU A 45 -29.93 3.16 -30.67
N LYS A 46 -28.90 3.92 -30.27
CA LYS A 46 -28.70 4.31 -28.88
C LYS A 46 -29.77 5.27 -28.35
N ARG A 47 -30.27 6.16 -29.22
CA ARG A 47 -31.40 7.03 -28.92
C ARG A 47 -32.69 6.22 -28.75
N LYS A 48 -32.98 5.32 -29.72
CA LYS A 48 -34.16 4.43 -29.65
C LYS A 48 -34.11 3.49 -28.43
N GLY A 49 -32.95 2.94 -28.11
CA GLY A 49 -32.78 2.13 -26.90
C GLY A 49 -33.11 2.91 -25.63
N ARG A 50 -32.66 4.18 -25.53
CA ARG A 50 -33.03 5.04 -24.39
C ARG A 50 -34.53 5.36 -24.34
N GLU A 51 -35.14 5.60 -25.51
CA GLU A 51 -36.57 5.89 -25.61
C GLU A 51 -37.41 4.68 -25.21
N ILE A 52 -36.99 3.46 -25.59
CA ILE A 52 -37.63 2.20 -25.18
C ILE A 52 -37.47 2.01 -23.67
N ASN A 53 -36.27 2.13 -23.13
CA ASN A 53 -36.06 2.00 -21.68
C ASN A 53 -36.86 3.02 -20.86
N PHE A 54 -36.89 4.27 -21.31
CA PHE A 54 -37.70 5.31 -20.66
C PHE A 54 -39.20 4.98 -20.72
N SER A 55 -39.68 4.52 -21.87
CA SER A 55 -41.07 4.11 -22.04
C SER A 55 -41.43 2.90 -21.18
N GLU A 56 -40.55 1.92 -21.09
CA GLU A 56 -40.68 0.73 -20.23
C GLU A 56 -40.75 1.11 -18.75
N GLN A 57 -39.81 1.95 -18.28
CA GLN A 57 -39.82 2.44 -16.89
C GLN A 57 -41.08 3.24 -16.59
N SER A 58 -41.53 4.07 -17.52
CA SER A 58 -42.78 4.83 -17.38
C SER A 58 -43.99 3.92 -17.30
N TYR A 59 -44.06 2.90 -18.17
CA TYR A 59 -45.11 1.90 -18.14
C TYR A 59 -45.14 1.15 -16.81
N LEU A 60 -44.01 0.65 -16.34
CA LEU A 60 -43.91 -0.05 -15.07
C LEU A 60 -44.28 0.86 -13.88
N SER A 61 -43.91 2.12 -13.89
CA SER A 61 -44.28 3.07 -12.86
C SER A 61 -45.77 3.35 -12.82
N ILE A 62 -46.41 3.50 -14.00
CA ILE A 62 -47.84 3.68 -14.12
C ILE A 62 -48.59 2.42 -13.66
N LEU A 63 -48.06 1.24 -14.04
CA LEU A 63 -48.69 -0.04 -13.65
C LEU A 63 -48.62 -0.27 -12.13
N THR A 64 -47.47 0.07 -11.52
CA THR A 64 -47.35 0.00 -10.04
C THR A 64 -48.22 1.02 -9.36
N ALA A 65 -48.33 2.25 -9.86
CA ALA A 65 -49.20 3.27 -9.33
C ALA A 65 -50.69 2.85 -9.44
N LEU A 66 -51.08 2.28 -10.58
CA LEU A 66 -52.43 1.76 -10.80
C LEU A 66 -52.77 0.61 -9.83
N ASN A 67 -51.85 -0.34 -9.68
CA ASN A 67 -52.02 -1.44 -8.72
C ASN A 67 -52.13 -0.93 -7.29
N THR A 68 -51.30 0.05 -6.92
CA THR A 68 -51.36 0.67 -5.58
C THR A 68 -52.68 1.41 -5.37
N ALA A 69 -53.16 2.13 -6.40
CA ALA A 69 -54.43 2.81 -6.33
C ALA A 69 -55.62 1.82 -6.20
N ARG A 70 -55.58 0.71 -6.96
CA ARG A 70 -56.59 -0.37 -6.84
C ARG A 70 -56.58 -1.04 -5.47
N LEU A 71 -55.38 -1.30 -4.92
CA LEU A 71 -55.27 -1.84 -3.55
C LEU A 71 -55.81 -0.86 -2.52
N ARG A 72 -55.51 0.44 -2.65
CA ARG A 72 -56.09 1.48 -1.77
C ARG A 72 -57.59 1.56 -1.90
N GLN A 73 -58.14 1.50 -3.12
CA GLN A 73 -59.57 1.48 -3.35
C GLN A 73 -60.25 0.25 -2.70
N LYS A 74 -59.67 -0.94 -2.90
CA LYS A 74 -60.16 -2.17 -2.25
C LYS A 74 -60.06 -2.07 -0.73
N ASN A 75 -58.96 -1.57 -0.20
CA ASN A 75 -58.83 -1.39 1.26
C ASN A 75 -59.86 -0.40 1.81
N LEU A 76 -60.07 0.71 1.10
CA LEU A 76 -61.15 1.66 1.48
C LEU A 76 -62.55 1.01 1.43
N GLN A 77 -62.85 0.22 0.39
CA GLN A 77 -64.12 -0.51 0.29
C GLN A 77 -64.27 -1.55 1.39
N MET A 78 -63.20 -2.26 1.74
CA MET A 78 -63.20 -3.25 2.82
C MET A 78 -63.26 -2.58 4.19
N THR A 79 -62.61 -1.44 4.37
CA THR A 79 -62.59 -0.71 5.65
C THR A 79 -63.88 0.05 5.88
N SER A 80 -64.50 0.60 4.81
CA SER A 80 -65.80 1.28 4.93
C SER A 80 -66.97 0.34 5.21
N ALA A 81 -66.83 -0.94 4.82
CA ALA A 81 -67.94 -1.92 5.02
C ALA A 81 -67.92 -2.57 6.42
N THR A 82 -66.84 -2.39 7.21
CA THR A 82 -66.70 -3.17 8.47
C THR A 82 -66.26 -2.38 9.67
N LEU A 83 -66.42 -1.06 9.67
CA LEU A 83 -66.23 -0.28 10.91
C LEU A 83 -67.34 -0.59 11.89
N LYS A 84 -67.37 -1.82 12.42
CA LYS A 84 -68.18 -2.19 13.57
C LYS A 84 -67.34 -1.74 14.79
N ILE A 85 -67.92 -0.83 15.58
CA ILE A 85 -67.35 -0.49 16.89
C ILE A 85 -67.32 -1.76 17.71
N ILE A 86 -66.18 -2.41 17.81
CA ILE A 86 -66.02 -3.66 18.59
C ILE A 86 -66.01 -3.33 20.10
N ASN A 87 -65.48 -2.16 20.47
CA ASN A 87 -65.52 -1.69 21.85
C ASN A 87 -65.91 -0.21 21.88
N ALA A 88 -66.87 0.15 22.74
CA ALA A 88 -67.12 1.55 23.02
C ALA A 88 -65.87 2.23 23.57
N PRO A 89 -65.63 3.51 23.21
CA PRO A 89 -64.46 4.22 23.73
C PRO A 89 -64.58 4.29 25.27
N VAL A 90 -63.70 3.56 25.95
CA VAL A 90 -63.63 3.58 27.41
C VAL A 90 -62.49 4.58 27.77
N LEU A 91 -62.80 5.53 28.60
CA LEU A 91 -61.75 6.41 29.16
C LEU A 91 -60.80 5.56 29.98
N PRO A 92 -59.50 5.56 29.63
CA PRO A 92 -58.53 4.83 30.43
C PRO A 92 -58.44 5.43 31.82
N LEU A 93 -58.77 4.65 32.84
CA LEU A 93 -58.69 5.05 34.25
C LEU A 93 -57.26 5.20 34.74
N GLU A 94 -56.34 4.56 34.11
CA GLU A 94 -54.90 4.67 34.39
C GLU A 94 -54.14 5.00 33.13
N ALA A 95 -53.18 5.91 33.25
CA ALA A 95 -52.24 6.21 32.16
C ALA A 95 -51.31 5.01 31.89
N GLU A 96 -51.33 4.48 30.67
CA GLU A 96 -50.38 3.43 30.32
C GLU A 96 -48.91 3.91 30.55
N PRO A 97 -48.12 3.09 31.22
CA PRO A 97 -46.72 3.44 31.48
C PRO A 97 -45.98 3.67 30.16
N SER A 98 -45.52 4.87 29.99
CA SER A 98 -44.80 5.27 28.75
C SER A 98 -43.52 4.47 28.56
N LYS A 99 -43.43 3.71 27.47
CA LYS A 99 -42.22 2.95 27.09
C LYS A 99 -41.09 3.84 26.55
N ARG A 100 -41.24 5.19 26.62
CA ARG A 100 -40.25 6.15 26.09
C ARG A 100 -38.83 5.91 26.62
N LYS A 101 -38.67 5.70 27.92
CA LYS A 101 -37.37 5.45 28.54
C LYS A 101 -36.70 4.18 27.97
N MET A 102 -37.48 3.12 27.77
CA MET A 102 -36.99 1.86 27.19
C MET A 102 -36.65 2.04 25.72
N MET A 103 -37.45 2.79 24.94
CA MET A 103 -37.13 3.09 23.53
C MET A 103 -35.88 3.94 23.39
N VAL A 104 -35.71 4.96 24.25
CA VAL A 104 -34.46 5.78 24.26
C VAL A 104 -33.26 4.93 24.64
N ALA A 105 -33.38 4.08 25.64
CA ALA A 105 -32.29 3.18 26.05
C ALA A 105 -31.94 2.17 24.93
N ALA A 106 -32.95 1.60 24.28
CA ALA A 106 -32.75 0.67 23.17
C ALA A 106 -32.13 1.37 21.95
N ALA A 107 -32.56 2.59 21.61
CA ALA A 107 -31.98 3.38 20.54
C ALA A 107 -30.52 3.74 20.85
N GLY A 108 -30.24 4.13 22.10
CA GLY A 108 -28.85 4.42 22.54
C GLY A 108 -27.95 3.19 22.44
N LEU A 109 -28.42 2.03 22.88
CA LEU A 109 -27.69 0.77 22.78
C LEU A 109 -27.46 0.36 21.32
N ALA A 110 -28.49 0.46 20.49
CA ALA A 110 -28.40 0.15 19.05
C ALA A 110 -27.39 1.07 18.35
N THR A 111 -27.40 2.38 18.66
CA THR A 111 -26.43 3.33 18.11
C THR A 111 -25.02 2.99 18.58
N LEU A 112 -24.84 2.67 19.86
CA LEU A 112 -23.52 2.26 20.39
C LEU A 112 -22.98 1.03 19.66
N LEU A 113 -23.82 -0.01 19.52
CA LEU A 113 -23.44 -1.24 18.82
C LEU A 113 -23.13 -1.00 17.34
N PHE A 114 -23.91 -0.14 16.68
CA PHE A 114 -23.67 0.24 15.29
C PHE A 114 -22.31 0.96 15.12
N VAL A 115 -22.04 1.96 15.96
CA VAL A 115 -20.77 2.71 15.93
C VAL A 115 -19.59 1.77 16.21
N LEU A 116 -19.71 0.90 17.21
CA LEU A 116 -18.68 -0.04 17.57
C LEU A 116 -18.44 -1.05 16.45
N GLY A 117 -19.50 -1.59 15.86
CA GLY A 117 -19.43 -2.49 14.71
C GLY A 117 -18.80 -1.83 13.49
N PHE A 118 -19.14 -0.57 13.24
CA PHE A 118 -18.56 0.22 12.15
C PHE A 118 -17.03 0.41 12.34
N PHE A 119 -16.57 0.76 13.53
CA PHE A 119 -15.13 0.89 13.80
C PHE A 119 -14.39 -0.45 13.72
N ILE A 120 -15.01 -1.54 14.19
CA ILE A 120 -14.43 -2.89 14.04
C ILE A 120 -14.31 -3.25 12.56
N LEU A 121 -15.31 -2.94 11.75
CA LEU A 121 -15.29 -3.18 10.31
C LEU A 121 -14.17 -2.40 9.63
N LEU A 122 -14.02 -1.11 9.96
CA LEU A 122 -12.91 -0.29 9.45
C LEU A 122 -11.55 -0.88 9.83
N GLU A 123 -11.38 -1.32 11.07
CA GLU A 123 -10.15 -1.93 11.56
C GLU A 123 -9.84 -3.27 10.88
N LEU A 124 -10.87 -4.06 10.56
CA LEU A 124 -10.73 -5.34 9.85
C LEU A 124 -10.33 -5.15 8.39
N LEU A 125 -10.84 -4.08 7.74
CA LEU A 125 -10.52 -3.75 6.36
C LEU A 125 -9.18 -3.03 6.20
N ASP A 126 -8.63 -2.49 7.30
CA ASP A 126 -7.37 -1.77 7.27
C ASP A 126 -6.18 -2.74 7.10
N ARG A 127 -5.54 -2.70 5.93
CA ARG A 127 -4.32 -3.46 5.59
C ARG A 127 -3.03 -2.66 5.75
N THR A 128 -3.04 -1.59 6.54
CA THR A 128 -1.81 -0.82 6.80
C THR A 128 -0.90 -1.58 7.77
N LEU A 129 0.41 -1.37 7.63
CA LEU A 129 1.43 -1.97 8.51
C LEU A 129 1.63 -1.16 9.80
N ARG A 130 0.54 -0.58 10.32
CA ARG A 130 0.57 0.40 11.40
C ARG A 130 1.09 -0.13 12.73
N ASP A 131 1.03 -1.44 12.96
CA ASP A 131 1.48 -2.09 14.20
C ASP A 131 2.41 -3.28 13.90
N LYS A 132 3.34 -3.56 14.81
CA LYS A 132 4.29 -4.67 14.68
C LYS A 132 3.59 -6.01 14.44
N VAL A 133 2.62 -6.36 15.30
CA VAL A 133 1.93 -7.66 15.23
C VAL A 133 1.15 -7.80 13.93
N ARG A 134 0.51 -6.71 13.51
CA ARG A 134 -0.21 -6.65 12.23
C ARG A 134 0.74 -6.76 11.05
N ALA A 135 1.86 -6.04 11.08
CA ALA A 135 2.87 -6.10 10.02
C ALA A 135 3.41 -7.52 9.86
N GLU A 136 3.82 -8.17 10.96
CA GLU A 136 4.32 -9.55 10.92
C GLU A 136 3.26 -10.57 10.46
N ARG A 137 1.99 -10.33 10.80
CA ARG A 137 0.86 -11.18 10.36
C ARG A 137 0.58 -11.04 8.87
N ILE A 138 0.56 -9.80 8.36
CA ILE A 138 0.24 -9.51 6.95
C ILE A 138 1.39 -9.94 6.05
N THR A 139 2.62 -9.56 6.40
CA THR A 139 3.81 -9.78 5.57
C THR A 139 4.44 -11.16 5.77
N LYS A 140 4.14 -11.84 6.89
CA LYS A 140 4.81 -13.05 7.38
C LYS A 140 6.31 -12.85 7.62
N GLY A 141 6.81 -11.63 7.49
CA GLY A 141 8.20 -11.25 7.71
C GLY A 141 8.44 -10.75 9.13
N ARG A 142 9.67 -10.91 9.62
CA ARG A 142 10.07 -10.40 10.94
C ARG A 142 10.31 -8.88 10.88
N VAL A 143 9.72 -8.12 11.80
CA VAL A 143 9.95 -6.68 11.91
C VAL A 143 11.13 -6.42 12.86
N ILE A 144 12.21 -5.83 12.33
CA ILE A 144 13.42 -5.49 13.11
C ILE A 144 13.25 -4.23 13.95
N GLY A 145 12.40 -3.30 13.50
CA GLY A 145 12.16 -2.04 14.19
C GLY A 145 11.24 -1.10 13.42
N ALA A 146 10.96 0.04 14.01
CA ALA A 146 10.13 1.07 13.41
C ALA A 146 10.83 2.43 13.47
N PHE A 147 10.73 3.20 12.38
CA PHE A 147 11.30 4.52 12.23
C PHE A 147 10.19 5.57 12.20
N PRO A 148 10.32 6.66 12.98
CA PRO A 148 9.24 7.63 13.13
C PRO A 148 9.00 8.43 11.85
N GLY A 149 7.74 8.61 11.51
CA GLY A 149 7.30 9.48 10.43
C GLY A 149 7.44 10.97 10.76
N LYS A 150 6.71 11.82 10.00
CA LYS A 150 6.62 13.24 10.30
C LYS A 150 5.92 13.43 11.65
N ALA A 151 6.54 14.23 12.52
CA ALA A 151 5.97 14.50 13.83
C ALA A 151 4.69 15.35 13.71
N TYR A 152 3.66 14.97 14.46
CA TYR A 152 2.46 15.77 14.62
C TYR A 152 2.76 17.11 15.33
N PHE A 153 1.84 18.05 15.17
CA PHE A 153 1.92 19.36 15.82
C PHE A 153 2.16 19.18 17.35
N GLY A 154 3.16 19.87 17.89
CA GLY A 154 3.60 19.72 19.29
C GLY A 154 4.71 18.69 19.54
N GLN A 155 4.97 17.75 18.62
CA GLN A 155 6.03 16.74 18.76
C GLN A 155 7.28 17.05 17.93
N ARG A 156 7.24 18.08 17.08
CA ARG A 156 8.34 18.46 16.19
C ARG A 156 9.68 18.70 16.92
N ARG A 157 9.62 19.21 18.16
CA ARG A 157 10.80 19.43 19.00
C ARG A 157 11.59 18.15 19.29
N PHE A 158 10.92 16.99 19.35
CA PHE A 158 11.52 15.72 19.71
C PHE A 158 11.81 14.82 18.50
N THR A 159 11.54 15.29 17.29
CA THR A 159 11.68 14.48 16.06
C THR A 159 13.10 13.95 15.88
N LYS A 160 14.11 14.80 16.16
CA LYS A 160 15.52 14.40 16.08
C LYS A 160 15.82 13.29 17.07
N GLN A 161 15.44 13.46 18.33
CA GLN A 161 15.63 12.44 19.38
C GLN A 161 14.89 11.13 19.07
N TYR A 162 13.67 11.20 18.52
CA TYR A 162 12.94 10.00 18.13
C TYR A 162 13.69 9.22 17.04
N ARG A 163 14.24 9.91 16.06
CA ARG A 163 15.01 9.28 14.99
C ARG A 163 16.32 8.69 15.50
N GLU A 164 17.03 9.38 16.37
CA GLU A 164 18.25 8.89 17.01
C GLU A 164 17.99 7.63 17.85
N ILE A 165 16.93 7.61 18.67
CA ILE A 165 16.55 6.44 19.46
C ILE A 165 16.18 5.26 18.54
N ALA A 166 15.39 5.51 17.49
CA ALA A 166 14.97 4.49 16.54
C ALA A 166 16.15 3.92 15.76
N SER A 167 17.04 4.79 15.23
CA SER A 167 18.23 4.35 14.48
C SER A 167 19.19 3.54 15.36
N ARG A 168 19.38 3.95 16.61
CA ARG A 168 20.18 3.20 17.58
C ARG A 168 19.60 1.82 17.86
N TYR A 169 18.29 1.72 18.01
CA TYR A 169 17.62 0.42 18.21
C TYR A 169 17.79 -0.49 16.98
N ILE A 170 17.49 0.02 15.77
CA ILE A 170 17.58 -0.74 14.54
C ILE A 170 19.05 -1.11 14.24
N GLY A 171 19.98 -0.18 14.46
CA GLY A 171 21.40 -0.40 14.28
C GLY A 171 21.95 -1.50 15.20
N ASN A 172 21.62 -1.44 16.48
CA ASN A 172 21.99 -2.49 17.44
C ASN A 172 21.40 -3.85 17.07
N ALA A 173 20.15 -3.88 16.58
CA ALA A 173 19.53 -5.11 16.12
C ALA A 173 20.23 -5.64 14.85
N ALA A 174 20.69 -4.77 13.95
CA ALA A 174 21.43 -5.15 12.75
C ALA A 174 22.83 -5.69 13.04
N VAL A 175 23.53 -5.16 14.05
CA VAL A 175 24.85 -5.66 14.48
C VAL A 175 24.83 -7.14 14.85
N ASN A 176 23.72 -7.66 15.36
CA ASN A 176 23.59 -9.08 15.69
C ASN A 176 23.72 -10.02 14.47
N TYR A 177 23.65 -9.48 13.27
CA TYR A 177 23.83 -10.23 12.01
C TYR A 177 25.22 -10.05 11.41
N PHE A 178 26.07 -9.22 12.01
CA PHE A 178 27.43 -8.99 11.51
C PHE A 178 28.35 -10.15 11.82
N ASP A 179 29.17 -10.48 10.85
CA ASP A 179 30.22 -11.47 10.98
C ASP A 179 31.57 -10.76 11.12
N PRO A 180 32.23 -10.84 12.27
CA PRO A 180 33.55 -10.20 12.47
C PRO A 180 34.63 -10.71 11.51
N ALA A 181 34.46 -11.93 11.00
CA ALA A 181 35.40 -12.55 10.05
C ALA A 181 35.18 -12.08 8.60
N LYS A 182 34.01 -11.49 8.30
CA LYS A 182 33.66 -11.00 6.97
C LYS A 182 33.59 -9.47 6.97
N GLN A 183 34.62 -8.82 6.48
CA GLN A 183 34.62 -7.38 6.24
C GLN A 183 34.74 -7.11 4.74
N PRO A 184 33.96 -6.14 4.23
CA PRO A 184 32.92 -5.35 4.92
C PRO A 184 31.63 -6.14 5.18
N ASN A 185 30.91 -5.80 6.28
CA ASN A 185 29.57 -6.26 6.51
C ASN A 185 28.58 -5.47 5.66
N VAL A 186 27.92 -6.12 4.73
CA VAL A 186 27.00 -5.49 3.78
C VAL A 186 25.57 -5.54 4.32
N LEU A 187 24.93 -4.38 4.43
CA LEU A 187 23.52 -4.22 4.75
C LEU A 187 22.77 -3.76 3.50
N ASN A 188 21.90 -4.60 2.98
CA ASN A 188 21.02 -4.23 1.88
C ASN A 188 19.81 -3.44 2.39
N ILE A 189 19.55 -2.28 1.79
CA ILE A 189 18.39 -1.45 2.06
C ILE A 189 17.48 -1.48 0.83
N LEU A 190 16.36 -2.14 1.01
CA LEU A 190 15.41 -2.50 -0.03
C LEU A 190 14.06 -1.81 0.22
N SER A 191 13.24 -1.67 -0.82
CA SER A 191 11.83 -1.27 -0.69
C SER A 191 11.02 -1.81 -1.85
N THR A 192 9.71 -1.86 -1.69
CA THR A 192 8.81 -2.26 -2.78
C THR A 192 8.54 -1.11 -3.74
N GLU A 193 8.35 0.11 -3.23
CA GLU A 193 8.06 1.30 -4.04
C GLU A 193 9.09 2.42 -3.83
N ARG A 194 9.05 3.39 -4.75
CA ARG A 194 9.84 4.63 -4.62
C ARG A 194 9.23 5.52 -3.55
N GLY A 195 10.07 6.13 -2.72
CA GLY A 195 9.61 7.03 -1.67
C GLY A 195 9.35 6.37 -0.31
N ASP A 196 9.56 5.07 -0.17
CA ASP A 196 9.40 4.33 1.10
C ASP A 196 10.40 4.78 2.20
N GLY A 197 11.40 5.60 1.85
CA GLY A 197 12.31 6.25 2.80
C GLY A 197 13.62 5.52 3.03
N LYS A 198 14.10 4.74 2.05
CA LYS A 198 15.39 4.04 2.11
C LYS A 198 16.56 4.96 2.48
N SER A 199 16.75 6.03 1.71
CA SER A 199 17.88 6.97 1.90
C SER A 199 17.86 7.61 3.28
N LEU A 200 16.68 7.98 3.79
CA LEU A 200 16.52 8.54 5.13
C LEU A 200 17.02 7.56 6.21
N ILE A 201 16.61 6.30 6.11
CA ILE A 201 16.99 5.27 7.08
C ILE A 201 18.46 4.92 6.92
N ALA A 202 18.98 4.83 5.68
CA ALA A 202 20.39 4.61 5.40
C ALA A 202 21.29 5.67 6.06
N GLU A 203 20.95 6.96 5.90
CA GLU A 203 21.68 8.06 6.49
C GLU A 203 21.69 8.00 8.03
N HIS A 204 20.54 7.70 8.65
CA HIS A 204 20.46 7.59 10.10
C HIS A 204 21.18 6.36 10.66
N LEU A 205 21.15 5.23 9.96
CA LEU A 205 21.94 4.05 10.33
C LEU A 205 23.44 4.30 10.15
N ALA A 206 23.85 4.96 9.06
CA ALA A 206 25.23 5.33 8.85
C ALA A 206 25.75 6.28 9.95
N ALA A 207 24.92 7.24 10.37
CA ALA A 207 25.26 8.12 11.50
C ALA A 207 25.49 7.32 12.77
N PHE A 208 24.58 6.37 13.10
CA PHE A 208 24.73 5.48 14.24
C PHE A 208 26.03 4.66 14.20
N PHE A 209 26.36 4.02 13.08
CA PHE A 209 27.56 3.21 12.97
C PHE A 209 28.83 4.07 13.03
N ARG A 210 28.82 5.31 12.48
CA ARG A 210 29.92 6.26 12.62
C ARG A 210 30.12 6.71 14.07
N GLU A 211 29.02 6.94 14.82
CA GLU A 211 29.11 7.21 16.25
C GLU A 211 29.72 6.02 17.04
N ALA A 212 29.55 4.80 16.54
CA ALA A 212 30.19 3.60 17.06
C ALA A 212 31.66 3.40 16.57
N ASN A 213 32.28 4.42 15.97
CA ASN A 213 33.62 4.40 15.40
C ASN A 213 33.86 3.38 14.28
N MET A 214 32.81 2.97 13.56
CA MET A 214 32.90 2.12 12.39
C MET A 214 33.10 2.96 11.11
N LYS A 215 33.93 2.50 10.19
CA LYS A 215 34.06 3.07 8.86
C LYS A 215 32.86 2.66 8.01
N VAL A 216 32.00 3.62 7.64
CA VAL A 216 30.74 3.36 6.94
C VAL A 216 30.76 3.95 5.55
N ARG A 217 30.48 3.12 4.56
CA ARG A 217 30.21 3.51 3.18
C ARG A 217 28.72 3.39 2.88
N ILE A 218 28.12 4.42 2.30
CA ILE A 218 26.78 4.37 1.73
C ILE A 218 26.92 4.28 0.22
N VAL A 219 26.30 3.30 -0.38
CA VAL A 219 26.23 3.11 -1.84
C VAL A 219 24.76 3.28 -2.25
N SER A 220 24.47 4.28 -3.06
CA SER A 220 23.11 4.59 -3.49
C SER A 220 22.93 4.38 -4.99
N TRP A 221 21.87 3.67 -5.36
CA TRP A 221 21.55 3.40 -6.76
C TRP A 221 21.37 4.66 -7.63
N ASN A 222 21.01 5.79 -7.00
CA ASN A 222 20.84 7.06 -7.72
C ASN A 222 22.17 7.76 -8.08
N LYS A 223 23.27 7.41 -7.41
CA LYS A 223 24.53 8.15 -7.47
C LYS A 223 25.72 7.29 -7.87
N ASP A 224 25.80 6.08 -7.31
CA ASP A 224 27.02 5.29 -7.32
C ASP A 224 27.05 4.21 -8.41
N PHE A 225 25.88 3.82 -8.92
CA PHE A 225 25.77 2.82 -9.99
C PHE A 225 24.52 3.03 -10.86
N ASP A 226 24.57 2.47 -12.07
CA ASP A 226 23.50 2.50 -13.03
C ASP A 226 22.84 1.12 -13.13
N ILE A 227 21.54 1.05 -12.87
CA ILE A 227 20.74 -0.18 -12.84
C ILE A 227 20.52 -0.82 -14.23
N GLU A 228 20.74 -0.07 -15.31
CA GLU A 228 20.59 -0.57 -16.68
C GLU A 228 21.89 -1.15 -17.25
N ARG A 229 23.01 -0.95 -16.55
CA ARG A 229 24.30 -1.46 -17.00
C ARG A 229 24.44 -2.96 -16.80
N LYS A 230 25.12 -3.60 -17.73
CA LYS A 230 25.41 -5.04 -17.69
C LYS A 230 26.18 -5.42 -16.42
N GLU A 231 27.11 -4.56 -15.97
CA GLU A 231 27.90 -4.76 -14.76
C GLU A 231 27.01 -4.94 -13.53
N TYR A 232 25.94 -4.13 -13.39
CA TYR A 232 25.00 -4.30 -12.29
C TYR A 232 24.12 -5.54 -12.44
N LEU A 233 23.55 -5.75 -13.65
CA LEU A 233 22.60 -6.84 -13.88
C LEU A 233 23.20 -8.24 -13.69
N LEU A 234 24.50 -8.39 -13.93
CA LEU A 234 25.26 -9.64 -13.80
C LEU A 234 26.22 -9.64 -12.62
N ALA A 235 26.14 -8.66 -11.73
CA ALA A 235 27.07 -8.50 -10.60
C ALA A 235 26.97 -9.67 -9.61
N GLU A 236 28.11 -10.17 -9.21
CA GLU A 236 28.25 -11.14 -8.12
C GLU A 236 28.69 -10.46 -6.82
N LYS A 237 29.48 -9.40 -6.94
CA LYS A 237 30.03 -8.61 -5.82
C LYS A 237 29.78 -7.11 -6.02
N LEU A 238 29.79 -6.34 -4.92
CA LEU A 238 29.63 -4.88 -4.98
C LEU A 238 30.73 -4.20 -5.80
N GLY A 239 31.97 -4.68 -5.73
CA GLY A 239 33.09 -4.15 -6.49
C GLY A 239 32.99 -4.29 -8.00
N ASP A 240 32.06 -5.13 -8.50
CA ASP A 240 31.88 -5.33 -9.95
C ASP A 240 31.27 -4.09 -10.63
N PHE A 241 30.48 -3.31 -9.90
CA PHE A 241 29.74 -2.17 -10.47
C PHE A 241 29.87 -0.87 -9.68
N VAL A 242 30.31 -0.90 -8.42
CA VAL A 242 30.53 0.28 -7.59
C VAL A 242 32.00 0.68 -7.64
N ARG A 243 32.27 1.92 -8.02
CA ARG A 243 33.61 2.48 -8.03
C ARG A 243 33.86 3.29 -6.77
N ASP A 244 35.13 3.26 -6.29
CA ASP A 244 35.53 4.12 -5.21
C ASP A 244 35.61 5.58 -5.68
N ILE A 245 34.97 6.46 -4.90
CA ILE A 245 34.90 7.89 -5.18
C ILE A 245 35.89 8.61 -4.27
N PRO A 246 36.72 9.54 -4.80
CA PRO A 246 37.61 10.33 -3.98
C PRO A 246 36.86 11.08 -2.87
N GLY A 247 37.35 10.94 -1.64
CA GLY A 247 36.72 11.57 -0.46
C GLY A 247 35.72 10.71 0.30
N GLU A 248 35.40 9.53 -0.19
CA GLU A 248 34.58 8.54 0.54
C GLU A 248 35.44 7.36 1.00
N VAL A 249 34.95 6.60 1.98
CA VAL A 249 35.63 5.39 2.48
C VAL A 249 35.66 4.34 1.36
N PRO A 250 36.84 3.82 0.96
CA PRO A 250 36.93 2.73 -0.02
C PRO A 250 36.14 1.50 0.44
N LEU A 251 35.54 0.76 -0.51
CA LEU A 251 34.77 -0.44 -0.17
C LEU A 251 35.59 -1.46 0.62
N ALA A 252 36.87 -1.62 0.29
CA ALA A 252 37.78 -2.55 0.95
C ALA A 252 38.15 -2.16 2.39
N GLU A 253 38.07 -0.88 2.74
CA GLU A 253 38.40 -0.38 4.08
C GLU A 253 37.18 -0.13 4.97
N ALA A 254 35.98 -0.31 4.43
CA ALA A 254 34.76 -0.12 5.18
C ALA A 254 34.49 -1.30 6.11
N ASP A 255 34.11 -1.03 7.35
CA ASP A 255 33.59 -2.04 8.27
C ASP A 255 32.14 -2.41 7.92
N VAL A 256 31.36 -1.40 7.52
CA VAL A 256 29.95 -1.55 7.16
C VAL A 256 29.66 -0.84 5.85
N VAL A 257 29.02 -1.54 4.93
CA VAL A 257 28.52 -0.98 3.67
C VAL A 257 27.00 -1.03 3.64
N LEU A 258 26.37 0.14 3.55
CA LEU A 258 24.93 0.28 3.39
C LEU A 258 24.62 0.42 1.91
N VAL A 259 23.97 -0.56 1.31
CA VAL A 259 23.65 -0.53 -0.11
C VAL A 259 22.16 -0.23 -0.30
N GLU A 260 21.87 0.93 -0.81
CA GLU A 260 20.52 1.32 -1.19
C GLU A 260 20.24 0.88 -2.62
N TYR A 261 19.40 -0.15 -2.77
CA TYR A 261 19.00 -0.64 -4.08
C TYR A 261 17.79 0.10 -4.65
N PRO A 262 17.56 0.02 -5.98
CA PRO A 262 16.33 0.52 -6.58
C PRO A 262 15.11 -0.18 -5.97
N PRO A 263 13.92 0.45 -6.01
CA PRO A 263 12.68 -0.21 -5.59
C PRO A 263 12.43 -1.46 -6.41
N PHE A 264 11.95 -2.54 -5.81
CA PHE A 264 11.65 -3.78 -6.51
C PHE A 264 10.61 -3.62 -7.63
N ALA A 265 9.73 -2.63 -7.52
CA ALA A 265 8.80 -2.28 -8.59
C ALA A 265 9.50 -1.71 -9.83
N THR A 266 10.71 -1.14 -9.68
CA THR A 266 11.46 -0.50 -10.77
C THR A 266 12.47 -1.45 -11.40
N SER A 267 13.24 -2.19 -10.58
CA SER A 267 14.30 -3.07 -11.05
C SER A 267 14.50 -4.26 -10.11
N SER A 268 14.96 -5.38 -10.67
CA SER A 268 15.34 -6.54 -9.87
C SER A 268 16.76 -6.37 -9.32
N VAL A 269 16.98 -6.82 -8.10
CA VAL A 269 18.33 -6.89 -7.51
C VAL A 269 18.94 -8.26 -7.85
N PRO A 270 20.20 -8.31 -8.31
CA PRO A 270 20.89 -9.59 -8.55
C PRO A 270 20.92 -10.46 -7.31
N LYS A 271 20.63 -11.74 -7.49
CA LYS A 271 20.48 -12.70 -6.37
C LYS A 271 21.76 -12.84 -5.55
N GLU A 272 22.92 -12.77 -6.19
CA GLU A 272 24.20 -12.96 -5.51
C GLU A 272 24.50 -11.78 -4.56
N LEU A 273 24.12 -10.56 -4.93
CA LEU A 273 24.23 -9.38 -4.06
C LEU A 273 23.33 -9.51 -2.82
N LEU A 274 22.16 -10.12 -2.97
CA LEU A 274 21.27 -10.38 -1.82
C LEU A 274 21.83 -11.48 -0.91
N ARG A 275 22.48 -12.49 -1.47
CA ARG A 275 23.03 -13.65 -0.75
C ARG A 275 24.32 -13.37 0.02
N HIS A 276 25.12 -12.43 -0.47
CA HIS A 276 26.39 -12.09 0.15
C HIS A 276 26.27 -11.02 1.25
N ALA A 277 25.12 -10.42 1.43
CA ALA A 277 24.88 -9.48 2.51
C ALA A 277 24.80 -10.16 3.88
N ALA A 278 25.13 -9.43 4.93
CA ALA A 278 24.91 -9.83 6.30
C ALA A 278 23.42 -9.81 6.67
N LEU A 279 22.70 -8.79 6.17
CA LEU A 279 21.28 -8.57 6.42
C LEU A 279 20.64 -7.79 5.28
N SER A 280 19.43 -8.15 4.88
CA SER A 280 18.59 -7.38 3.97
C SER A 280 17.42 -6.76 4.72
N ILE A 281 17.34 -5.44 4.73
CA ILE A 281 16.29 -4.67 5.42
C ILE A 281 15.33 -4.12 4.38
N VAL A 282 14.09 -4.59 4.37
CA VAL A 282 13.03 -4.07 3.52
C VAL A 282 12.30 -2.94 4.25
N ILE A 283 12.36 -1.75 3.68
CA ILE A 283 11.69 -0.58 4.23
C ILE A 283 10.25 -0.55 3.72
N ALA A 284 9.30 -0.54 4.63
CA ALA A 284 7.88 -0.45 4.33
C ALA A 284 7.23 0.69 5.13
N PRO A 285 6.51 1.61 4.50
CA PRO A 285 5.83 2.69 5.21
C PRO A 285 4.62 2.15 5.99
N ALA A 286 4.58 2.44 7.30
CA ALA A 286 3.54 1.99 8.20
C ALA A 286 2.15 2.59 7.90
N ASN A 287 2.13 3.73 7.23
CA ASN A 287 0.92 4.49 6.88
C ASN A 287 0.37 4.18 5.48
N ARG A 288 1.00 3.27 4.75
CA ARG A 288 0.55 2.81 3.43
C ARG A 288 -0.09 1.42 3.56
N THR A 289 -1.15 1.21 2.80
CA THR A 289 -1.76 -0.11 2.65
C THR A 289 -0.78 -1.07 1.98
N TRP A 290 -0.55 -2.24 2.58
CA TRP A 290 0.25 -3.31 2.00
C TRP A 290 -0.56 -4.03 0.93
N LYS A 291 -0.10 -3.97 -0.30
CA LYS A 291 -0.75 -4.54 -1.48
C LYS A 291 -0.29 -5.99 -1.69
N ASP A 292 -1.07 -6.76 -2.43
CA ASP A 292 -0.67 -8.11 -2.82
C ASP A 292 0.61 -8.12 -3.69
N THR A 293 0.82 -7.05 -4.48
CA THR A 293 2.07 -6.82 -5.22
C THR A 293 3.27 -6.63 -4.30
N ASP A 294 3.12 -5.89 -3.19
CA ASP A 294 4.19 -5.71 -2.20
C ASP A 294 4.56 -7.05 -1.57
N GLN A 295 3.55 -7.87 -1.27
CA GLN A 295 3.75 -9.20 -0.72
C GLN A 295 4.52 -10.12 -1.67
N LEU A 296 4.15 -10.14 -2.94
CA LEU A 296 4.86 -10.92 -3.97
C LEU A 296 6.33 -10.48 -4.11
N LEU A 297 6.59 -9.17 -4.08
CA LEU A 297 7.94 -8.63 -4.17
C LEU A 297 8.77 -8.96 -2.92
N PHE A 298 8.15 -8.91 -1.74
CA PHE A 298 8.80 -9.29 -0.49
C PHE A 298 9.16 -10.77 -0.47
N GLU A 299 8.23 -11.66 -0.81
CA GLU A 299 8.48 -13.10 -0.91
C GLU A 299 9.55 -13.46 -1.98
N LYS A 300 9.57 -12.70 -3.10
CA LYS A 300 10.63 -12.81 -4.09
C LYS A 300 11.99 -12.45 -3.51
N ALA A 301 12.06 -11.37 -2.73
CA ALA A 301 13.29 -10.95 -2.06
C ALA A 301 13.78 -12.02 -1.08
N GLU A 302 12.90 -12.61 -0.26
CA GLU A 302 13.25 -13.70 0.65
C GLU A 302 13.81 -14.92 -0.11
N LYS A 303 13.12 -15.35 -1.17
CA LYS A 303 13.57 -16.50 -1.99
C LYS A 303 14.93 -16.25 -2.64
N LEU A 304 15.17 -15.04 -3.14
CA LEU A 304 16.43 -14.69 -3.79
C LEU A 304 17.58 -14.57 -2.78
N SER A 305 17.32 -14.09 -1.59
CA SER A 305 18.32 -13.91 -0.51
C SER A 305 18.83 -15.25 0.04
N GLY A 306 18.09 -16.33 -0.11
CA GLY A 306 18.49 -17.68 0.30
C GLY A 306 18.71 -17.78 1.82
N ARG A 307 19.97 -17.83 2.27
CA ARG A 307 20.31 -17.93 3.70
C ARG A 307 20.42 -16.56 4.39
N THR A 308 20.55 -15.50 3.63
CA THR A 308 20.65 -14.13 4.18
C THR A 308 19.31 -13.74 4.77
N PRO A 309 19.25 -13.35 6.04
CA PRO A 309 18.00 -12.95 6.67
C PRO A 309 17.42 -11.69 6.01
N VAL A 310 16.11 -11.72 5.76
CA VAL A 310 15.34 -10.58 5.26
C VAL A 310 14.40 -10.14 6.36
N VAL A 311 14.47 -8.87 6.73
CA VAL A 311 13.67 -8.29 7.80
C VAL A 311 12.96 -7.04 7.34
N LEU A 312 11.84 -6.71 7.94
CA LEU A 312 11.12 -5.46 7.69
C LEU A 312 11.54 -4.38 8.67
N CYS A 313 11.63 -3.15 8.16
CA CYS A 313 11.69 -1.94 8.97
C CYS A 313 10.51 -1.05 8.62
N LEU A 314 9.67 -0.75 9.60
CA LEU A 314 8.49 0.10 9.41
C LEU A 314 8.90 1.57 9.40
N ASN A 315 8.78 2.24 8.27
CA ASN A 315 9.01 3.68 8.17
C ASN A 315 7.69 4.46 8.33
N CYS A 316 7.76 5.75 8.57
CA CYS A 316 6.60 6.61 8.82
C CYS A 316 5.69 6.09 9.95
N ALA A 317 6.25 5.34 10.88
CA ALA A 317 5.52 4.78 11.99
C ALA A 317 5.08 5.85 13.00
N GLY A 318 3.93 5.63 13.61
CA GLY A 318 3.47 6.43 14.74
C GLY A 318 4.41 6.26 15.94
N ARG A 319 4.46 7.27 16.81
CA ARG A 319 5.29 7.22 18.03
C ARG A 319 5.01 5.96 18.85
N ASP A 320 3.75 5.58 18.99
CA ASP A 320 3.34 4.46 19.83
C ASP A 320 3.89 3.12 19.30
N VAL A 321 3.96 3.00 17.98
CA VAL A 321 4.59 1.85 17.32
C VAL A 321 6.10 1.81 17.54
N VAL A 322 6.77 2.96 17.45
CA VAL A 322 8.21 3.03 17.75
C VAL A 322 8.47 2.66 19.21
N GLN A 323 7.60 3.10 20.13
CA GLN A 323 7.69 2.77 21.55
C GLN A 323 7.56 1.28 21.86
N THR A 324 6.90 0.48 21.02
CA THR A 324 6.84 -0.98 21.22
C THR A 324 8.22 -1.64 21.09
N PHE A 325 9.15 -1.00 20.37
CA PHE A 325 10.52 -1.47 20.19
C PHE A 325 11.49 -0.82 21.16
N THR A 326 11.41 0.49 21.31
CA THR A 326 12.42 1.31 21.99
C THR A 326 12.08 1.63 23.43
N GLY A 327 10.87 1.31 23.87
CA GLY A 327 10.35 1.74 25.17
C GLY A 327 9.81 3.17 25.15
N LEU A 328 9.51 3.71 26.32
CA LEU A 328 8.91 5.04 26.46
C LEU A 328 9.83 6.13 25.88
N MET A 329 9.29 6.93 24.98
CA MET A 329 9.98 8.04 24.32
C MET A 329 9.61 9.41 24.93
N PRO A 330 10.47 10.43 24.80
CA PRO A 330 10.18 11.80 25.27
C PRO A 330 8.86 12.35 24.72
N PRO A 331 8.20 13.34 25.37
CA PRO A 331 8.49 13.85 26.72
C PRO A 331 8.04 12.87 27.81
N TYR A 332 8.84 12.76 28.87
CA TYR A 332 8.57 11.85 29.99
C TYR A 332 7.65 12.50 31.04
N SER A 333 6.35 12.66 30.76
CA SER A 333 5.39 13.13 31.74
C SER A 333 4.83 12.00 32.61
N ARG A 334 4.37 12.31 33.85
CA ARG A 334 3.80 11.31 34.78
C ARG A 334 2.58 10.61 34.16
N LEU A 335 1.67 11.39 33.54
CA LEU A 335 0.47 10.85 32.88
C LEU A 335 0.81 9.91 31.72
N ARG A 336 1.83 10.26 30.93
CA ARG A 336 2.27 9.40 29.83
C ARG A 336 2.93 8.10 30.32
N ARG A 337 3.69 8.17 31.38
CA ARG A 337 4.29 6.97 31.99
C ARG A 337 3.19 6.02 32.47
N LEU A 338 2.15 6.56 33.12
CA LEU A 338 1.01 5.80 33.60
C LEU A 338 0.20 5.21 32.43
N GLY A 339 -0.08 6.01 31.37
CA GLY A 339 -0.72 5.53 30.15
C GLY A 339 0.09 4.44 29.44
N TYR A 340 1.41 4.56 29.39
CA TYR A 340 2.29 3.55 28.83
C TYR A 340 2.27 2.26 29.66
N GLN A 341 2.30 2.37 30.99
CA GLN A 341 2.16 1.21 31.86
C GLN A 341 0.82 0.49 31.68
N ILE A 342 -0.29 1.24 31.59
CA ILE A 342 -1.62 0.67 31.32
C ILE A 342 -1.66 -0.03 29.97
N SER A 343 -1.06 0.54 28.93
CA SER A 343 -1.03 -0.09 27.60
C SER A 343 -0.19 -1.38 27.55
N GLN A 344 0.76 -1.53 28.47
CA GLN A 344 1.56 -2.75 28.63
C GLN A 344 0.83 -3.85 29.41
N PHE A 345 -0.17 -3.49 30.22
CA PHE A 345 -1.06 -4.45 30.88
C PHE A 345 -2.13 -5.01 29.92
N GLY A 346 -1.92 -4.91 28.62
CA GLY A 346 -2.83 -5.47 27.62
C GLY A 346 -3.18 -6.91 27.97
N PHE A 347 -4.47 -7.25 27.88
CA PHE A 347 -5.00 -8.60 28.01
C PHE A 347 -4.37 -9.50 26.92
N THR A 348 -3.11 -9.86 27.09
CA THR A 348 -2.53 -10.94 26.33
C THR A 348 -3.11 -12.22 26.90
N ALA A 349 -4.08 -12.79 26.21
CA ALA A 349 -4.41 -14.18 26.41
C ALA A 349 -3.11 -14.97 26.21
N VAL A 350 -2.53 -15.37 27.33
CA VAL A 350 -1.41 -16.31 27.36
C VAL A 350 -1.96 -17.59 26.72
N LYS A 351 -1.41 -17.97 25.56
CA LYS A 351 -1.54 -19.30 25.01
C LYS A 351 -0.47 -20.17 25.63
#